data_045d7d387ed64e7619c7a272fcbb4ab7
#
_entry.id   045d7d387ed64e7619c7a272fcbb4ab7
#
_cell.length_a   1.000
_cell.length_b   1.000
_cell.length_c   1.000
_cell.angle_alpha   90.00
_cell.angle_beta   90.00
_cell.angle_gamma   90.00
#
_symmetry.space_group_name_H-M   'P 1'
#
loop_
_entity.id
_entity.type
_entity.pdbx_description
1 polymer ?
#
loop_
_entity_poly.entity_id
_entity_poly.type
_entity_poly.pdbx_seq_one_letter_code
_entity_poly.pdbx_strand_id
1 'polypeptide(L)'
;MIHDILDLHTHTIMSGHAYSTMQEMIRSASEKDVKLLGITEHAPRIPGACHPFYFINFRVVPREQFGVKLMLGCELNIIDYKGNVDLEPRYLAGLDYAVASIHEPCYDSGTTAQNTAAYLGAMKNPAVQIIGHPDDGRFPIDYETLVCAAKEHHVLLEVNSS
;
A
#
# COMPACT_ATOMS: atom_id res chain seq x y z
N MET A 1 13.07 9.87 21.47
CA MET A 1 13.19 9.51 20.04
C MET A 1 12.18 8.42 19.79
N ILE A 2 11.29 8.60 18.82
CA ILE A 2 10.40 7.53 18.34
C ILE A 2 11.28 6.62 17.49
N HIS A 3 11.32 5.33 17.80
CA HIS A 3 11.96 4.32 16.96
C HIS A 3 10.89 3.61 16.14
N ASP A 4 11.03 3.63 14.84
CA ASP A 4 10.15 2.88 13.95
C ASP A 4 10.47 1.39 14.10
N ILE A 5 9.52 0.66 14.70
CA ILE A 5 9.66 -0.79 14.90
C ILE A 5 9.21 -1.55 13.65
N LEU A 6 8.32 -0.95 12.86
CA LEU A 6 7.78 -1.50 11.63
C LEU A 6 7.62 -0.41 10.58
N ASP A 7 7.72 -0.81 9.33
CA ASP A 7 7.37 -0.03 8.16
C ASP A 7 6.62 -0.95 7.19
N LEU A 8 5.36 -0.64 6.91
CA LEU A 8 4.47 -1.49 6.11
C LEU A 8 4.12 -0.90 4.74
N HIS A 9 4.78 0.20 4.34
CA HIS A 9 4.54 0.81 3.04
C HIS A 9 5.87 1.25 2.43
N THR A 10 6.52 0.32 1.72
CA THR A 10 7.81 0.58 1.07
C THR A 10 7.86 0.06 -0.36
N HIS A 11 8.70 0.70 -1.17
CA HIS A 11 8.89 0.41 -2.59
C HIS A 11 10.33 0.05 -2.91
N THR A 12 10.49 -0.81 -3.90
CA THR A 12 11.78 -1.15 -4.49
C THR A 12 11.83 -0.68 -5.96
N ILE A 13 12.93 -0.97 -6.63
CA ILE A 13 13.09 -0.70 -8.08
C ILE A 13 11.93 -1.27 -8.92
N MET A 14 11.15 -2.21 -8.38
CA MET A 14 10.03 -2.83 -9.09
C MET A 14 8.80 -1.92 -9.18
N SER A 15 8.72 -0.87 -8.37
CA SER A 15 7.69 0.17 -8.45
C SER A 15 7.97 1.25 -9.51
N GLY A 16 9.16 1.21 -10.15
CA GLY A 16 9.54 2.09 -11.25
C GLY A 16 10.00 3.49 -10.84
N HIS A 17 9.85 3.89 -9.59
CA HIS A 17 10.26 5.20 -9.09
C HIS A 17 11.08 5.13 -7.76
N ALA A 18 11.41 3.95 -7.30
CA ALA A 18 12.35 3.72 -6.20
C ALA A 18 13.65 3.11 -6.71
N TYR A 19 14.72 3.16 -5.92
CA TYR A 19 16.06 2.87 -6.43
C TYR A 19 16.77 1.73 -5.72
N SER A 20 16.19 1.21 -4.61
CA SER A 20 16.76 0.08 -3.86
C SER A 20 16.12 -1.23 -4.28
N THR A 21 16.91 -2.30 -4.25
CA THR A 21 16.40 -3.66 -4.37
C THR A 21 15.74 -4.11 -3.06
N MET A 22 14.92 -5.15 -3.11
CA MET A 22 14.33 -5.76 -1.90
C MET A 22 15.41 -6.13 -0.86
N GLN A 23 16.54 -6.67 -1.31
CA GLN A 23 17.63 -7.07 -0.39
C GLN A 23 18.30 -5.87 0.28
N GLU A 24 18.50 -4.79 -0.43
CA GLU A 24 19.05 -3.54 0.13
C GLU A 24 18.09 -2.94 1.15
N MET A 25 16.79 -2.94 0.86
CA MET A 25 15.76 -2.49 1.81
C MET A 25 15.76 -3.31 3.10
N ILE A 26 15.81 -4.64 3.00
CA ILE A 26 15.84 -5.54 4.16
C ILE A 26 17.12 -5.32 4.99
N ARG A 27 18.29 -5.16 4.35
CA ARG A 27 19.55 -4.88 5.06
C ARG A 27 19.49 -3.53 5.79
N SER A 28 19.02 -2.48 5.12
CA SER A 28 18.85 -1.16 5.72
C SER A 28 17.86 -1.20 6.90
N ALA A 29 16.76 -1.95 6.78
CA ALA A 29 15.81 -2.17 7.87
C ALA A 29 16.48 -2.86 9.08
N SER A 30 17.29 -3.90 8.82
CA SER A 30 18.06 -4.58 9.87
C SER A 30 19.05 -3.65 10.57
N GLU A 31 19.77 -2.84 9.82
CA GLU A 31 20.75 -1.86 10.36
C GLU A 31 20.08 -0.76 11.22
N LYS A 32 18.81 -0.43 10.91
CA LYS A 32 18.00 0.55 11.64
C LYS A 32 17.16 -0.07 12.77
N ASP A 33 17.33 -1.36 13.04
CA ASP A 33 16.60 -2.12 14.07
C ASP A 33 15.07 -2.23 13.82
N VAL A 34 14.63 -2.04 12.57
CA VAL A 34 13.26 -2.30 12.14
C VAL A 34 13.01 -3.80 12.21
N LYS A 35 11.92 -4.22 12.86
CA LYS A 35 11.62 -5.64 13.12
C LYS A 35 10.67 -6.26 12.09
N LEU A 36 9.85 -5.44 11.46
CA LEU A 36 8.86 -5.84 10.46
C LEU A 36 8.89 -4.87 9.28
N LEU A 37 9.19 -5.37 8.10
CA LEU A 37 9.22 -4.61 6.86
C LEU A 37 8.16 -5.14 5.90
N GLY A 38 7.33 -4.26 5.38
CA GLY A 38 6.40 -4.50 4.30
C GLY A 38 7.01 -4.10 2.96
N ILE A 39 6.93 -4.97 1.97
CA ILE A 39 7.26 -4.66 0.57
C ILE A 39 5.94 -4.54 -0.20
N THR A 40 5.62 -3.35 -0.67
CA THR A 40 4.31 -3.01 -1.26
C THR A 40 4.49 -2.30 -2.60
N GLU A 41 5.00 -3.04 -3.58
CA GLU A 41 5.15 -2.49 -4.93
C GLU A 41 3.82 -1.99 -5.48
N HIS A 42 3.86 -0.95 -6.30
CA HIS A 42 2.67 -0.45 -6.97
C HIS A 42 2.00 -1.50 -7.85
N ALA A 43 0.69 -1.52 -7.82
CA ALA A 43 -0.16 -2.22 -8.77
C ALA A 43 -0.03 -1.63 -10.20
N PRO A 44 -0.41 -2.38 -11.24
CA PRO A 44 0.09 -2.18 -12.61
C PRO A 44 -0.34 -0.90 -13.32
N ARG A 45 -1.28 -0.11 -12.79
CA ARG A 45 -1.67 1.16 -13.45
C ARG A 45 -0.66 2.29 -13.26
N ILE A 46 0.21 2.22 -12.28
CA ILE A 46 1.30 3.20 -12.14
C ILE A 46 2.30 2.99 -13.28
N PRO A 47 2.66 4.04 -14.04
CA PRO A 47 3.67 3.95 -15.08
C PRO A 47 5.01 3.47 -14.53
N GLY A 48 5.56 2.41 -15.11
CA GLY A 48 6.80 1.79 -14.67
C GLY A 48 6.65 0.73 -13.58
N ALA A 49 5.45 0.49 -13.05
CA ALA A 49 5.20 -0.56 -12.08
C ALA A 49 5.41 -1.97 -12.68
N CYS A 50 5.64 -2.93 -11.80
CA CYS A 50 5.91 -4.30 -12.20
C CYS A 50 4.67 -5.00 -12.80
N HIS A 51 4.94 -6.01 -13.64
CA HIS A 51 3.87 -6.87 -14.15
C HIS A 51 3.21 -7.66 -13.01
N PRO A 52 1.88 -7.90 -13.01
CA PRO A 52 1.17 -8.65 -11.94
C PRO A 52 1.77 -10.01 -11.60
N PHE A 53 2.47 -10.64 -12.54
CA PHE A 53 3.18 -11.89 -12.30
C PHE A 53 4.24 -11.78 -11.19
N TYR A 54 4.79 -10.60 -10.93
CA TYR A 54 5.72 -10.35 -9.83
C TYR A 54 5.14 -10.74 -8.49
N PHE A 55 3.89 -10.41 -8.22
CA PHE A 55 3.21 -10.71 -6.96
C PHE A 55 3.01 -12.21 -6.74
N ILE A 56 2.84 -13.01 -7.80
CA ILE A 56 2.75 -14.47 -7.68
C ILE A 56 4.05 -15.06 -7.13
N ASN A 57 5.19 -14.46 -7.47
CA ASN A 57 6.50 -14.96 -7.04
C ASN A 57 6.82 -14.66 -5.56
N PHE A 58 6.04 -13.86 -4.88
CA PHE A 58 6.21 -13.62 -3.44
C PHE A 58 6.15 -14.90 -2.59
N ARG A 59 5.46 -15.92 -3.08
CA ARG A 59 5.37 -17.25 -2.43
C ARG A 59 6.73 -17.94 -2.16
N VAL A 60 7.78 -17.60 -2.91
CA VAL A 60 9.12 -18.18 -2.76
C VAL A 60 10.08 -17.29 -1.98
N VAL A 61 9.67 -16.09 -1.59
CA VAL A 61 10.47 -15.16 -0.81
C VAL A 61 10.43 -15.58 0.66
N PRO A 62 11.59 -15.82 1.31
CA PRO A 62 11.64 -16.10 2.74
C PRO A 62 11.03 -14.95 3.56
N ARG A 63 10.17 -15.29 4.52
CA ARG A 63 9.46 -14.31 5.37
C ARG A 63 10.29 -13.77 6.52
N GLU A 64 11.55 -14.15 6.63
CA GLU A 64 12.51 -13.59 7.59
C GLU A 64 13.90 -13.59 6.96
N GLN A 65 14.56 -12.44 6.97
CA GLN A 65 15.91 -12.27 6.47
C GLN A 65 16.64 -11.23 7.33
N PHE A 66 17.90 -11.48 7.67
CA PHE A 66 18.75 -10.59 8.49
C PHE A 66 18.09 -10.16 9.84
N GLY A 67 17.23 -11.01 10.41
CA GLY A 67 16.50 -10.72 11.65
C GLY A 67 15.29 -9.78 11.48
N VAL A 68 14.93 -9.45 10.24
CA VAL A 68 13.75 -8.66 9.88
C VAL A 68 12.66 -9.62 9.38
N LYS A 69 11.46 -9.52 9.94
CA LYS A 69 10.27 -10.18 9.41
C LYS A 69 9.74 -9.42 8.20
N LEU A 70 9.29 -10.16 7.18
CA LEU A 70 8.78 -9.59 5.94
C LEU A 70 7.29 -9.86 5.78
N MET A 71 6.55 -8.82 5.42
CA MET A 71 5.21 -8.91 4.86
C MET A 71 5.25 -8.46 3.40
N LEU A 72 4.68 -9.26 2.52
CA LEU A 72 4.73 -9.02 1.08
C LEU A 72 3.33 -8.69 0.57
N GLY A 73 3.15 -7.44 0.24
CA GLY A 73 1.89 -6.85 -0.15
C GLY A 73 1.94 -6.16 -1.51
N CYS A 74 0.94 -5.34 -1.75
CA CYS A 74 0.84 -4.49 -2.93
C CYS A 74 0.21 -3.17 -2.54
N GLU A 75 0.69 -2.07 -3.10
CA GLU A 75 -0.03 -0.82 -3.08
C GLU A 75 -0.95 -0.74 -4.29
N LEU A 76 -2.24 -0.92 -4.03
CA LEU A 76 -3.32 -0.89 -5.00
C LEU A 76 -3.67 0.54 -5.37
N ASN A 77 -3.91 0.80 -6.65
CA ASN A 77 -4.46 2.06 -7.08
C ASN A 77 -5.99 2.01 -7.02
N ILE A 78 -6.59 2.93 -6.27
CA ILE A 78 -8.03 3.19 -6.38
C ILE A 78 -8.25 3.90 -7.73
N ILE A 79 -9.19 3.41 -8.53
CA ILE A 79 -9.33 3.80 -9.94
C ILE A 79 -10.63 4.51 -10.29
N ASP A 80 -11.54 4.59 -9.34
CA ASP A 80 -12.82 5.29 -9.50
C ASP A 80 -13.44 5.68 -8.15
N TYR A 81 -14.50 6.46 -8.18
CA TYR A 81 -15.22 6.91 -6.98
C TYR A 81 -16.00 5.81 -6.26
N LYS A 82 -16.05 4.58 -6.81
CA LYS A 82 -16.66 3.41 -6.16
C LYS A 82 -15.66 2.62 -5.32
N GLY A 83 -14.36 2.97 -5.44
CA GLY A 83 -13.29 2.29 -4.72
C GLY A 83 -12.81 1.00 -5.39
N ASN A 84 -13.07 0.83 -6.68
CA ASN A 84 -12.47 -0.28 -7.42
C ASN A 84 -10.95 -0.11 -7.49
N VAL A 85 -10.24 -1.24 -7.50
CA VAL A 85 -8.77 -1.28 -7.54
C VAL A 85 -8.28 -2.00 -8.78
N ASP A 86 -7.03 -1.78 -9.15
CA ASP A 86 -6.44 -2.17 -10.43
C ASP A 86 -5.73 -3.54 -10.44
N LEU A 87 -5.77 -4.30 -9.35
CA LEU A 87 -5.20 -5.65 -9.30
C LEU A 87 -6.31 -6.70 -9.14
N GLU A 88 -6.29 -7.72 -9.99
CA GLU A 88 -7.30 -8.77 -9.99
C GLU A 88 -7.24 -9.64 -8.72
N PRO A 89 -8.39 -10.15 -8.21
CA PRO A 89 -8.45 -10.95 -6.98
C PRO A 89 -7.50 -12.15 -6.94
N ARG A 90 -7.23 -12.78 -8.10
CA ARG A 90 -6.32 -13.93 -8.18
C ARG A 90 -4.86 -13.60 -7.78
N TYR A 91 -4.43 -12.35 -7.95
CA TYR A 91 -3.11 -11.90 -7.51
C TYR A 91 -3.11 -11.48 -6.05
N LEU A 92 -4.22 -10.92 -5.56
CA LEU A 92 -4.38 -10.52 -4.16
C LEU A 92 -4.38 -11.72 -3.20
N ALA A 93 -4.94 -12.85 -3.61
CA ALA A 93 -5.06 -14.05 -2.78
C ALA A 93 -3.71 -14.62 -2.27
N GLY A 94 -2.60 -14.27 -2.88
CA GLY A 94 -1.25 -14.71 -2.50
C GLY A 94 -0.46 -13.70 -1.68
N LEU A 95 -1.03 -12.51 -1.41
CA LEU A 95 -0.38 -11.46 -0.65
C LEU A 95 -0.71 -11.57 0.85
N ASP A 96 0.21 -11.05 1.67
CA ASP A 96 -0.02 -10.99 3.12
C ASP A 96 -1.01 -9.88 3.48
N TYR A 97 -1.05 -8.79 2.69
CA TYR A 97 -1.96 -7.64 2.83
C TYR A 97 -1.92 -6.76 1.58
N ALA A 98 -2.81 -5.76 1.54
CA ALA A 98 -2.73 -4.68 0.55
C ALA A 98 -2.95 -3.31 1.20
N VAL A 99 -2.21 -2.33 0.68
CA VAL A 99 -2.44 -0.90 0.88
C VAL A 99 -3.31 -0.41 -0.28
N ALA A 100 -4.26 0.46 -0.06
CA ALA A 100 -5.04 1.09 -1.12
C ALA A 100 -4.87 2.62 -1.07
N SER A 101 -4.44 3.19 -2.17
CA SER A 101 -4.11 4.61 -2.28
C SER A 101 -4.73 5.25 -3.51
N ILE A 102 -4.87 6.57 -3.50
CA ILE A 102 -5.20 7.35 -4.68
C ILE A 102 -3.91 7.94 -5.25
N HIS A 103 -3.69 7.72 -6.56
CA HIS A 103 -2.56 8.26 -7.30
C HIS A 103 -3.00 9.00 -8.56
N GLU A 104 -2.39 10.14 -8.82
CA GLU A 104 -2.71 11.02 -9.94
C GLU A 104 -2.75 10.32 -11.32
N PRO A 105 -1.82 9.42 -11.67
CA PRO A 105 -1.87 8.72 -12.96
C PRO A 105 -3.03 7.72 -13.10
N CYS A 106 -3.68 7.35 -11.99
CA CYS A 106 -4.68 6.27 -11.94
C CYS A 106 -6.10 6.75 -11.62
N TYR A 107 -6.23 8.00 -11.17
CA TYR A 107 -7.46 8.51 -10.59
C TYR A 107 -7.65 10.00 -10.89
N ASP A 108 -8.80 10.37 -11.41
CA ASP A 108 -9.19 11.76 -11.60
C ASP A 108 -9.77 12.30 -10.29
N SER A 109 -9.11 13.32 -9.69
CA SER A 109 -9.57 13.93 -8.45
C SER A 109 -10.96 14.52 -8.60
N GLY A 110 -11.86 14.13 -7.72
CA GLY A 110 -13.23 14.61 -7.66
C GLY A 110 -13.46 15.62 -6.53
N THR A 111 -14.74 15.80 -6.18
CA THR A 111 -15.12 16.52 -4.97
C THR A 111 -14.68 15.76 -3.72
N THR A 112 -14.61 16.48 -2.57
CA THR A 112 -14.35 15.85 -1.26
C THR A 112 -15.23 14.62 -1.02
N ALA A 113 -16.53 14.70 -1.33
CA ALA A 113 -17.44 13.58 -1.17
C ALA A 113 -17.10 12.39 -2.09
N GLN A 114 -16.70 12.64 -3.34
CA GLN A 114 -16.32 11.60 -4.28
C GLN A 114 -15.02 10.92 -3.88
N ASN A 115 -14.00 11.69 -3.51
CA ASN A 115 -12.71 11.13 -3.07
C ASN A 115 -12.87 10.33 -1.77
N THR A 116 -13.67 10.82 -0.82
CA THR A 116 -13.99 10.07 0.39
C THR A 116 -14.71 8.75 0.05
N ALA A 117 -15.73 8.79 -0.83
CA ALA A 117 -16.45 7.60 -1.25
C ALA A 117 -15.54 6.55 -1.90
N ALA A 118 -14.51 6.96 -2.64
CA ALA A 118 -13.51 6.08 -3.24
C ALA A 118 -12.74 5.27 -2.17
N TYR A 119 -12.26 5.93 -1.12
CA TYR A 119 -11.62 5.23 -0.01
C TYR A 119 -12.58 4.32 0.75
N LEU A 120 -13.80 4.77 1.03
CA LEU A 120 -14.82 3.96 1.69
C LEU A 120 -15.19 2.71 0.86
N GLY A 121 -15.20 2.86 -0.46
CA GLY A 121 -15.41 1.75 -1.38
C GLY A 121 -14.26 0.73 -1.32
N ALA A 122 -13.02 1.20 -1.33
CA ALA A 122 -11.83 0.36 -1.25
C ALA A 122 -11.75 -0.42 0.07
N MET A 123 -12.15 0.16 1.20
CA MET A 123 -12.19 -0.52 2.51
C MET A 123 -13.12 -1.73 2.55
N LYS A 124 -14.08 -1.83 1.63
CA LYS A 124 -14.97 -3.00 1.52
C LYS A 124 -14.31 -4.21 0.86
N ASN A 125 -13.17 -4.00 0.22
CA ASN A 125 -12.39 -5.10 -0.34
C ASN A 125 -11.62 -5.80 0.79
N PRO A 126 -11.87 -7.10 1.05
CA PRO A 126 -11.25 -7.82 2.16
C PRO A 126 -9.72 -7.97 2.05
N ALA A 127 -9.15 -7.70 0.88
CA ALA A 127 -7.70 -7.68 0.67
C ALA A 127 -7.04 -6.37 1.14
N VAL A 128 -7.81 -5.31 1.37
CA VAL A 128 -7.31 -4.00 1.79
C VAL A 128 -7.28 -3.95 3.32
N GLN A 129 -6.10 -3.82 3.89
CA GLN A 129 -5.87 -3.68 5.33
C GLN A 129 -5.38 -2.30 5.73
N ILE A 130 -4.85 -1.52 4.77
CA ILE A 130 -4.29 -0.19 5.03
C ILE A 130 -4.79 0.77 3.95
N ILE A 131 -5.14 1.98 4.33
CA ILE A 131 -5.28 3.12 3.42
C ILE A 131 -3.98 3.91 3.46
N GLY A 132 -3.33 4.03 2.30
CA GLY A 132 -2.06 4.73 2.15
C GLY A 132 -2.28 6.24 2.00
N HIS A 133 -1.38 7.01 2.60
CA HIS A 133 -1.26 8.49 2.54
C HIS A 133 -2.58 9.25 2.27
N PRO A 134 -3.63 9.05 3.08
CA PRO A 134 -4.92 9.71 2.88
C PRO A 134 -4.87 11.24 3.09
N ASP A 135 -3.76 11.73 3.60
CA ASP A 135 -3.47 13.14 3.85
C ASP A 135 -2.84 13.87 2.65
N ASP A 136 -2.75 13.22 1.49
CA ASP A 136 -2.33 13.87 0.25
C ASP A 136 -3.32 14.98 -0.15
N GLY A 137 -2.89 16.23 0.01
CA GLY A 137 -3.73 17.42 -0.22
C GLY A 137 -4.23 17.60 -1.66
N ARG A 138 -3.73 16.84 -2.62
CA ARG A 138 -4.22 16.81 -4.01
C ARG A 138 -5.60 16.17 -4.13
N PHE A 139 -5.97 15.34 -3.15
CA PHE A 139 -7.23 14.60 -3.12
C PHE A 139 -8.01 14.95 -1.85
N PRO A 140 -8.72 16.09 -1.81
CA PRO A 140 -9.44 16.51 -0.60
C PRO A 140 -10.47 15.47 -0.18
N ILE A 141 -10.47 15.12 1.11
CA ILE A 141 -11.36 14.13 1.71
C ILE A 141 -11.99 14.65 3.01
N ASP A 142 -13.04 13.97 3.45
CA ASP A 142 -13.61 14.13 4.79
C ASP A 142 -12.93 13.14 5.75
N TYR A 143 -11.97 13.65 6.53
CA TYR A 143 -11.18 12.84 7.46
C TYR A 143 -12.01 12.22 8.57
N GLU A 144 -13.04 12.91 9.07
CA GLU A 144 -13.88 12.36 10.13
C GLU A 144 -14.66 11.15 9.64
N THR A 145 -15.26 11.25 8.46
CA THR A 145 -15.94 10.16 7.79
C THR A 145 -14.97 9.00 7.51
N LEU A 146 -13.76 9.29 7.02
CA LEU A 146 -12.75 8.28 6.73
C LEU A 146 -12.34 7.50 7.98
N VAL A 147 -12.05 8.20 9.09
CA VAL A 147 -11.63 7.57 10.37
C VAL A 147 -12.74 6.70 10.93
N CYS A 148 -14.00 7.16 10.88
CA CYS A 148 -15.14 6.37 11.33
C CYS A 148 -15.28 5.07 10.51
N ALA A 149 -15.17 5.16 9.18
CA ALA A 149 -15.24 4.01 8.28
C ALA A 149 -14.06 3.05 8.48
N ALA A 150 -12.84 3.57 8.63
CA ALA A 150 -11.66 2.75 8.88
C ALA A 150 -11.80 1.91 10.17
N LYS A 151 -12.34 2.51 11.22
CA LYS A 151 -12.67 1.81 12.48
C LYS A 151 -13.72 0.71 12.26
N GLU A 152 -14.79 1.01 11.52
CA GLU A 152 -15.88 0.06 11.24
C GLU A 152 -15.40 -1.14 10.41
N HIS A 153 -14.57 -0.88 9.40
CA HIS A 153 -14.04 -1.91 8.50
C HIS A 153 -12.76 -2.57 9.03
N HIS A 154 -12.23 -2.17 10.19
CA HIS A 154 -10.95 -2.65 10.75
C HIS A 154 -9.75 -2.45 9.81
N VAL A 155 -9.74 -1.34 9.08
CA VAL A 155 -8.67 -0.94 8.16
C VAL A 155 -7.80 0.11 8.86
N LEU A 156 -6.48 -0.01 8.72
CA LEU A 156 -5.52 0.96 9.26
C LEU A 156 -5.44 2.18 8.35
N LEU A 157 -5.14 3.33 8.93
CA LEU A 157 -4.80 4.54 8.20
C LEU A 157 -3.30 4.79 8.35
N GLU A 158 -2.63 5.02 7.24
CA GLU A 158 -1.23 5.42 7.26
C GLU A 158 -1.09 6.86 7.76
N VAL A 159 -0.06 7.11 8.55
CA VAL A 159 0.47 8.43 8.83
C VAL A 159 1.79 8.53 8.09
N ASN A 160 1.76 9.16 6.93
CA ASN A 160 2.92 9.27 6.07
C ASN A 160 3.86 10.38 6.54
N SER A 161 5.17 10.16 6.47
CA SER A 161 6.20 11.10 6.89
C SER A 161 6.87 11.86 5.73
N SER A 162 6.40 11.66 4.50
CA SER A 162 6.96 12.29 3.29
C SER A 162 6.44 13.70 3.07
#